data_6d757c6ac7a42a98984abf7f859e4c6b
#
_entry.id   6d757c6ac7a42a98984abf7f859e4c6b
#
_cell.length_a   1.000
_cell.length_b   1.000
_cell.length_c   1.000
_cell.angle_alpha   90.00
_cell.angle_beta   90.00
_cell.angle_gamma   90.00
#
_symmetry.space_group_name_H-M   'P 1'
#
loop_
_entity.id
_entity.type
_entity.pdbx_description
1 polymer ?
#
loop_
_entity_poly.entity_id
_entity_poly.type
_entity_poly.pdbx_seq_one_letter_code
_entity_poly.pdbx_strand_id
1 'polypeptide(L)'
;MLEPVHPWRLIDDGQEHPRVDLLIIGCGNILRGDDAAGPVLIRRLWESGPVPDRIRIADGGTSGMGVAFEMRHADRVLIIDASRTGAEPGTLFAVPGDIVAELPPAGAMGSHDFRWDHAIAFGRWLLGPLMPDDIDVLLIEGGSFAFGDPLSPVVDTAIERALEIVRQRIASLAESGDD
;
A
#
# COMPACT_ATOMS: atom_id res chain seq x y z
N MET A 1 1.67 -39.52 6.43
CA MET A 1 2.31 -38.21 6.39
C MET A 1 1.21 -37.23 6.00
N LEU A 2 0.83 -36.29 6.88
CA LEU A 2 -0.18 -35.29 6.56
C LEU A 2 0.46 -34.28 5.60
N GLU A 3 -0.10 -34.08 4.41
CA GLU A 3 0.32 -32.98 3.54
C GLU A 3 0.02 -31.65 4.23
N PRO A 4 0.97 -30.72 4.25
CA PRO A 4 0.72 -29.40 4.84
C PRO A 4 -0.40 -28.70 4.07
N VAL A 5 -1.48 -28.35 4.76
CA VAL A 5 -2.56 -27.56 4.18
C VAL A 5 -2.04 -26.13 3.99
N HIS A 6 -2.10 -25.64 2.76
CA HIS A 6 -1.66 -24.28 2.47
C HIS A 6 -2.61 -23.28 3.15
N PRO A 7 -2.09 -22.24 3.87
CA PRO A 7 -2.92 -21.34 4.67
C PRO A 7 -4.09 -20.70 3.91
N TRP A 8 -3.90 -20.35 2.64
CA TRP A 8 -4.94 -19.71 1.83
C TRP A 8 -6.21 -20.58 1.67
N ARG A 9 -6.09 -21.91 1.72
CA ARG A 9 -7.24 -22.83 1.67
C ARG A 9 -8.14 -22.74 2.90
N LEU A 10 -7.63 -22.18 4.00
CA LEU A 10 -8.40 -21.96 5.23
C LEU A 10 -9.06 -20.57 5.23
N ILE A 11 -8.64 -19.68 4.35
CA ILE A 11 -9.11 -18.29 4.23
C ILE A 11 -10.08 -18.16 3.05
N ASP A 12 -9.92 -19.01 2.04
CA ASP A 12 -10.83 -19.11 0.90
C ASP A 12 -12.14 -19.75 1.38
N ASP A 13 -13.19 -18.92 1.47
CA ASP A 13 -14.54 -19.38 1.85
C ASP A 13 -15.34 -19.93 0.65
N GLY A 14 -14.70 -20.04 -0.51
CA GLY A 14 -15.30 -20.55 -1.75
C GLY A 14 -16.35 -19.59 -2.35
N GLN A 15 -16.43 -18.37 -1.88
CA GLN A 15 -17.31 -17.34 -2.43
C GLN A 15 -16.53 -16.42 -3.39
N GLU A 16 -17.16 -16.06 -4.49
CA GLU A 16 -16.64 -14.98 -5.34
C GLU A 16 -16.87 -13.65 -4.64
N HIS A 17 -15.81 -13.04 -4.15
CA HIS A 17 -15.85 -11.67 -3.65
C HIS A 17 -15.64 -10.70 -4.81
N PRO A 18 -16.44 -9.61 -4.89
CA PRO A 18 -16.23 -8.60 -5.91
C PRO A 18 -14.80 -8.03 -5.79
N ARG A 19 -14.05 -8.16 -6.88
CA ARG A 19 -12.70 -7.59 -7.00
C ARG A 19 -12.78 -6.23 -7.67
N VAL A 20 -11.89 -5.35 -7.28
CA VAL A 20 -11.67 -4.07 -7.95
C VAL A 20 -10.46 -4.16 -8.87
N ASP A 21 -10.45 -3.39 -9.92
CA ASP A 21 -9.31 -3.36 -10.87
C ASP A 21 -8.07 -2.77 -10.23
N LEU A 22 -8.24 -1.79 -9.32
CA LEU A 22 -7.16 -1.15 -8.61
C LEU A 22 -7.55 -0.84 -7.16
N LEU A 23 -6.72 -1.28 -6.24
CA LEU A 23 -6.70 -0.81 -4.85
C LEU A 23 -5.57 0.21 -4.70
N ILE A 24 -5.89 1.39 -4.20
CA ILE A 24 -4.92 2.39 -3.77
C ILE A 24 -4.94 2.42 -2.25
N ILE A 25 -3.82 2.11 -1.60
CA ILE A 25 -3.74 2.01 -0.15
C ILE A 25 -2.59 2.86 0.39
N GLY A 26 -2.92 3.79 1.29
CA GLY A 26 -1.92 4.62 1.98
C GLY A 26 -1.53 4.02 3.32
N CYS A 27 -0.25 3.83 3.53
CA CYS A 27 0.31 3.31 4.78
C CYS A 27 1.05 4.41 5.53
N GLY A 28 1.17 4.25 6.85
CA GLY A 28 1.93 5.14 7.71
C GLY A 28 1.17 5.56 8.97
N ASN A 29 1.82 6.36 9.81
CA ASN A 29 1.30 6.79 11.10
C ASN A 29 1.14 8.32 11.15
N ILE A 30 -0.10 8.79 11.22
CA ILE A 30 -0.43 10.23 11.26
C ILE A 30 0.13 10.97 12.48
N LEU A 31 0.63 10.26 13.49
CA LEU A 31 1.20 10.83 14.70
C LEU A 31 2.73 10.97 14.63
N ARG A 32 3.37 10.66 13.50
CA ARG A 32 4.82 10.56 13.39
C ARG A 32 5.39 11.38 12.22
N GLY A 33 5.12 12.66 12.19
CA GLY A 33 5.70 13.57 11.19
C GLY A 33 5.41 13.11 9.76
N ASP A 34 6.46 12.91 8.98
CA ASP A 34 6.37 12.56 7.56
C ASP A 34 5.90 11.12 7.31
N ASP A 35 5.84 10.26 8.33
CA ASP A 35 5.19 8.94 8.27
C ASP A 35 3.68 9.06 7.95
N ALA A 36 3.13 10.25 8.09
CA ALA A 36 1.75 10.56 7.73
C ALA A 36 1.51 10.68 6.21
N ALA A 37 2.53 10.61 5.36
CA ALA A 37 2.42 10.92 3.93
C ALA A 37 1.37 10.07 3.21
N GLY A 38 1.37 8.75 3.40
CA GLY A 38 0.38 7.86 2.80
C GLY A 38 -1.06 8.16 3.24
N PRO A 39 -1.38 8.16 4.53
CA PRO A 39 -2.72 8.49 5.03
C PRO A 39 -3.20 9.88 4.62
N VAL A 40 -2.32 10.88 4.59
CA VAL A 40 -2.67 12.25 4.16
C VAL A 40 -3.01 12.27 2.67
N LEU A 41 -2.24 11.58 1.83
CA LEU A 41 -2.54 11.46 0.40
C LEU A 41 -3.90 10.81 0.17
N ILE A 42 -4.19 9.71 0.86
CA ILE A 42 -5.48 9.02 0.75
C ILE A 42 -6.63 9.92 1.15
N ARG A 43 -6.50 10.67 2.25
CA ARG A 43 -7.54 11.62 2.67
C ARG A 43 -7.80 12.69 1.60
N ARG A 44 -6.75 13.29 1.01
CA ARG A 44 -6.89 14.27 -0.07
C ARG A 44 -7.53 13.69 -1.32
N LEU A 45 -7.22 12.42 -1.60
CA LEU A 45 -7.83 11.73 -2.73
C LEU A 45 -9.34 11.54 -2.50
N TRP A 46 -9.78 11.16 -1.30
CA TRP A 46 -11.21 11.11 -0.95
C TRP A 46 -11.89 12.48 -1.03
N GLU A 47 -11.23 13.53 -0.56
CA GLU A 47 -11.74 14.91 -0.62
C GLU A 47 -11.84 15.45 -2.06
N SER A 48 -11.10 14.87 -3.01
CA SER A 48 -11.13 15.27 -4.43
C SER A 48 -12.40 14.85 -5.17
N GLY A 49 -13.22 13.98 -4.59
CA GLY A 49 -14.46 13.50 -5.17
C GLY A 49 -14.49 11.98 -5.38
N PRO A 50 -15.58 11.47 -5.95
CA PRO A 50 -15.76 10.04 -6.16
C PRO A 50 -14.78 9.49 -7.20
N VAL A 51 -14.37 8.25 -6.99
CA VAL A 51 -13.61 7.46 -7.98
C VAL A 51 -14.54 6.43 -8.63
N PRO A 52 -14.20 5.90 -9.82
CA PRO A 52 -14.97 4.81 -10.45
C PRO A 52 -15.16 3.61 -9.50
N ASP A 53 -16.31 2.93 -9.57
CA ASP A 53 -16.67 1.79 -8.70
C ASP A 53 -15.66 0.64 -8.76
N ARG A 54 -14.91 0.54 -9.86
CA ARG A 54 -13.84 -0.45 -10.08
C ARG A 54 -12.51 -0.09 -9.39
N ILE A 55 -12.45 1.04 -8.69
CA ILE A 55 -11.27 1.51 -7.94
C ILE A 55 -11.65 1.66 -6.48
N ARG A 56 -10.82 1.12 -5.60
CA ARG A 56 -10.97 1.28 -4.16
C ARG A 56 -9.79 2.05 -3.57
N ILE A 57 -10.11 2.94 -2.65
CA ILE A 57 -9.13 3.74 -1.91
C ILE A 57 -9.26 3.35 -0.45
N ALA A 58 -8.15 3.04 0.21
CA ALA A 58 -8.13 2.61 1.60
C ALA A 58 -6.99 3.26 2.39
N ASP A 59 -7.25 3.53 3.66
CA ASP A 59 -6.22 3.84 4.65
C ASP A 59 -5.74 2.53 5.28
N GLY A 60 -4.50 2.14 5.01
CA GLY A 60 -3.87 0.93 5.52
C GLY A 60 -3.28 1.11 6.92
N GLY A 61 -3.19 2.34 7.41
CA GLY A 61 -2.61 2.65 8.70
C GLY A 61 -1.21 2.05 8.87
N THR A 62 -0.96 1.46 10.04
CA THR A 62 0.33 0.84 10.37
C THR A 62 0.30 -0.69 10.36
N SER A 63 -0.84 -1.31 10.03
CA SER A 63 -1.02 -2.76 10.12
C SER A 63 -0.69 -3.46 8.81
N GLY A 64 0.51 -4.01 8.69
CA GLY A 64 0.90 -4.81 7.53
C GLY A 64 -0.03 -6.01 7.26
N MET A 65 -0.58 -6.63 8.31
CA MET A 65 -1.59 -7.69 8.18
C MET A 65 -2.87 -7.19 7.52
N GLY A 66 -3.38 -6.03 7.98
CA GLY A 66 -4.56 -5.40 7.38
C GLY A 66 -4.34 -5.12 5.90
N VAL A 67 -3.18 -4.57 5.55
CA VAL A 67 -2.78 -4.32 4.15
C VAL A 67 -2.81 -5.60 3.33
N ALA A 68 -2.22 -6.71 3.83
CA ALA A 68 -2.23 -7.99 3.13
C ALA A 68 -3.66 -8.48 2.83
N PHE A 69 -4.55 -8.42 3.81
CA PHE A 69 -5.95 -8.84 3.62
C PHE A 69 -6.73 -7.93 2.67
N GLU A 70 -6.47 -6.62 2.68
CA GLU A 70 -7.09 -5.69 1.73
C GLU A 70 -6.71 -6.00 0.28
N MET A 71 -5.44 -6.37 0.03
CA MET A 71 -4.93 -6.66 -1.31
C MET A 71 -5.66 -7.81 -2.02
N ARG A 72 -6.18 -8.81 -1.30
CA ARG A 72 -6.85 -10.00 -1.89
C ARG A 72 -8.08 -9.67 -2.76
N HIS A 73 -8.65 -8.49 -2.60
CA HIS A 73 -9.86 -8.05 -3.32
C HIS A 73 -9.54 -7.11 -4.49
N ALA A 74 -8.32 -7.10 -4.98
CA ALA A 74 -7.91 -6.27 -6.10
C ALA A 74 -7.11 -7.07 -7.13
N ASP A 75 -7.18 -6.65 -8.39
CA ASP A 75 -6.35 -7.21 -9.46
C ASP A 75 -4.98 -6.53 -9.49
N ARG A 76 -4.96 -5.24 -9.17
CA ARG A 76 -3.75 -4.41 -9.04
C ARG A 76 -3.77 -3.64 -7.74
N VAL A 77 -2.58 -3.37 -7.20
CA VAL A 77 -2.42 -2.60 -5.98
C VAL A 77 -1.38 -1.50 -6.17
N LEU A 78 -1.70 -0.30 -5.69
CA LEU A 78 -0.75 0.78 -5.51
C LEU A 78 -0.64 1.09 -4.01
N ILE A 79 0.51 0.77 -3.42
CA ILE A 79 0.82 1.12 -2.04
C ILE A 79 1.50 2.49 -2.02
N ILE A 80 1.11 3.34 -1.09
CA ILE A 80 1.71 4.67 -0.89
C ILE A 80 2.19 4.75 0.56
N ASP A 81 3.47 5.05 0.76
CA ASP A 81 4.05 5.18 2.10
C ASP A 81 5.19 6.20 2.12
N ALA A 82 5.60 6.58 3.31
CA ALA A 82 6.83 7.31 3.52
C ALA A 82 8.05 6.37 3.49
N SER A 83 9.18 6.87 2.99
CA SER A 83 10.46 6.18 3.02
C SER A 83 11.50 6.96 3.82
N ARG A 84 12.52 6.23 4.29
CA ARG A 84 13.69 6.78 4.97
C ARG A 84 14.95 6.15 4.39
N THR A 85 15.28 6.53 3.16
CA THR A 85 16.45 6.00 2.44
C THR A 85 17.70 6.84 2.64
N GLY A 86 17.53 8.07 3.13
CA GLY A 86 18.59 9.08 3.21
C GLY A 86 18.67 9.97 1.97
N ALA A 87 17.72 9.87 1.06
CA ALA A 87 17.57 10.81 -0.03
C ALA A 87 17.07 12.17 0.45
N GLU A 88 17.00 13.14 -0.45
CA GLU A 88 16.46 14.46 -0.12
C GLU A 88 14.95 14.34 0.20
N PRO A 89 14.47 14.88 1.35
CA PRO A 89 13.06 14.85 1.71
C PRO A 89 12.16 15.39 0.59
N GLY A 90 11.04 14.71 0.36
CA GLY A 90 10.12 15.00 -0.74
C GLY A 90 10.49 14.34 -2.08
N THR A 91 11.57 13.56 -2.15
CA THR A 91 11.85 12.70 -3.32
C THR A 91 10.77 11.63 -3.46
N LEU A 92 10.32 11.38 -4.68
CA LEU A 92 9.36 10.32 -5.01
C LEU A 92 10.07 9.14 -5.66
N PHE A 93 9.74 7.92 -5.20
CA PHE A 93 10.23 6.67 -5.80
C PHE A 93 9.05 5.82 -6.23
N ALA A 94 9.04 5.38 -7.48
CA ALA A 94 8.13 4.35 -7.96
C ALA A 94 8.90 3.01 -7.99
N VAL A 95 8.45 2.04 -7.22
CA VAL A 95 9.15 0.77 -7.03
C VAL A 95 8.20 -0.39 -7.27
N PRO A 96 8.56 -1.37 -8.13
CA PRO A 96 7.80 -2.62 -8.22
C PRO A 96 7.73 -3.34 -6.87
N GLY A 97 6.57 -3.91 -6.53
CA GLY A 97 6.37 -4.59 -5.26
C GLY A 97 7.32 -5.76 -5.03
N ASP A 98 7.81 -6.40 -6.10
CA ASP A 98 8.77 -7.50 -6.02
C ASP A 98 10.11 -7.09 -5.41
N ILE A 99 10.55 -5.86 -5.69
CA ILE A 99 11.82 -5.33 -5.18
C ILE A 99 11.75 -5.07 -3.68
N VAL A 100 10.57 -4.68 -3.17
CA VAL A 100 10.39 -4.36 -1.74
C VAL A 100 9.88 -5.54 -0.91
N ALA A 101 9.53 -6.65 -1.55
CA ALA A 101 8.93 -7.83 -0.90
C ALA A 101 9.95 -8.77 -0.24
N GLU A 102 11.15 -8.32 0.07
CA GLU A 102 12.15 -9.12 0.77
C GLU A 102 11.71 -9.38 2.22
N LEU A 103 11.62 -10.68 2.58
CA LEU A 103 11.40 -11.07 3.97
C LEU A 103 12.64 -10.74 4.80
N PRO A 104 12.47 -10.09 5.96
CA PRO A 104 13.60 -9.90 6.87
C PRO A 104 14.11 -11.26 7.35
N PRO A 105 15.40 -11.34 7.77
CA PRO A 105 15.95 -12.56 8.35
C PRO A 105 15.08 -13.07 9.50
N ALA A 106 14.86 -14.38 9.57
CA ALA A 106 13.93 -15.06 10.48
C ALA A 106 14.12 -14.77 12.00
N GLY A 107 15.12 -14.02 12.40
CA GLY A 107 15.39 -13.62 13.80
C GLY A 107 14.96 -12.20 14.16
N ALA A 108 14.43 -11.41 13.24
CA ALA A 108 14.20 -9.97 13.42
C ALA A 108 12.73 -9.58 13.58
N MET A 109 11.78 -10.50 13.50
CA MET A 109 10.34 -10.17 13.56
C MET A 109 9.80 -10.21 15.00
N GLY A 110 9.72 -9.05 15.63
CA GLY A 110 8.73 -8.81 16.68
C GLY A 110 7.35 -8.55 16.06
N SER A 111 6.28 -8.98 16.71
CA SER A 111 4.89 -8.79 16.22
C SER A 111 4.49 -7.32 16.03
N HIS A 112 5.29 -6.38 16.48
CA HIS A 112 5.08 -4.94 16.42
C HIS A 112 5.78 -4.24 15.25
N ASP A 113 6.65 -4.96 14.51
CA ASP A 113 7.44 -4.42 13.40
C ASP A 113 6.92 -4.91 12.02
N PHE A 114 5.71 -5.50 11.98
CA PHE A 114 5.14 -6.04 10.75
C PHE A 114 4.56 -4.90 9.89
N ARG A 115 5.41 -4.36 9.05
CA ARG A 115 5.06 -3.29 8.11
C ARG A 115 4.51 -3.87 6.79
N TRP A 116 4.00 -3.00 5.92
CA TRP A 116 3.44 -3.38 4.62
C TRP A 116 4.47 -4.02 3.67
N ASP A 117 5.77 -3.69 3.78
CA ASP A 117 6.85 -4.31 3.02
C ASP A 117 6.94 -5.82 3.30
N HIS A 118 6.75 -6.20 4.55
CA HIS A 118 6.60 -7.61 4.94
C HIS A 118 5.23 -8.17 4.54
N ALA A 119 4.21 -7.32 4.44
CA ALA A 119 2.86 -7.73 4.09
C ALA A 119 2.76 -8.33 2.69
N ILE A 120 3.55 -7.84 1.72
CA ILE A 120 3.56 -8.39 0.37
C ILE A 120 4.05 -9.84 0.38
N ALA A 121 5.21 -10.11 0.98
CA ALA A 121 5.76 -11.45 1.04
C ALA A 121 4.90 -12.39 1.90
N PHE A 122 4.41 -11.91 3.05
CA PHE A 122 3.50 -12.66 3.91
C PHE A 122 2.16 -12.90 3.22
N GLY A 123 1.61 -11.91 2.53
CA GLY A 123 0.37 -12.03 1.75
C GLY A 123 0.50 -13.09 0.66
N ARG A 124 1.60 -13.12 -0.08
CA ARG A 124 1.88 -14.16 -1.08
C ARG A 124 1.88 -15.58 -0.46
N TRP A 125 2.49 -15.74 0.70
CA TRP A 125 2.49 -17.00 1.40
C TRP A 125 1.12 -17.37 1.97
N LEU A 126 0.42 -16.40 2.59
CA LEU A 126 -0.84 -16.62 3.29
C LEU A 126 -2.02 -16.75 2.34
N LEU A 127 -2.13 -15.84 1.36
CA LEU A 127 -3.26 -15.70 0.45
C LEU A 127 -3.08 -16.49 -0.85
N GLY A 128 -1.83 -16.89 -1.19
CA GLY A 128 -1.53 -17.68 -2.37
C GLY A 128 -2.14 -17.08 -3.65
N PRO A 129 -3.02 -17.82 -4.36
CA PRO A 129 -3.64 -17.34 -5.61
C PRO A 129 -4.59 -16.16 -5.46
N LEU A 130 -4.99 -15.82 -4.24
CA LEU A 130 -5.84 -14.65 -3.97
C LEU A 130 -5.04 -13.35 -3.95
N MET A 131 -3.70 -13.43 -3.87
CA MET A 131 -2.82 -12.27 -3.87
C MET A 131 -2.69 -11.72 -5.30
N PRO A 132 -2.80 -10.41 -5.53
CA PRO A 132 -2.54 -9.81 -6.84
C PRO A 132 -1.05 -9.96 -7.23
N ASP A 133 -0.82 -10.18 -8.53
CA ASP A 133 0.54 -10.24 -9.10
C ASP A 133 1.10 -8.83 -9.36
N ASP A 134 0.23 -7.87 -9.69
CA ASP A 134 0.59 -6.50 -10.05
C ASP A 134 0.51 -5.58 -8.81
N ILE A 135 1.63 -5.39 -8.16
CA ILE A 135 1.76 -4.51 -6.98
C ILE A 135 2.86 -3.49 -7.25
N ASP A 136 2.49 -2.22 -7.21
CA ASP A 136 3.41 -1.10 -7.28
C ASP A 136 3.45 -0.36 -5.95
N VAL A 137 4.57 0.29 -5.67
CA VAL A 137 4.78 1.10 -4.47
C VAL A 137 5.25 2.49 -4.86
N LEU A 138 4.56 3.51 -4.37
CA LEU A 138 4.96 4.90 -4.47
C LEU A 138 5.44 5.38 -3.10
N LEU A 139 6.74 5.60 -2.98
CA LEU A 139 7.36 6.06 -1.75
C LEU A 139 7.65 7.56 -1.80
N ILE A 140 7.45 8.21 -0.66
CA ILE A 140 7.74 9.64 -0.47
C ILE A 140 8.83 9.74 0.60
N GLU A 141 10.01 10.25 0.24
CA GLU A 141 11.09 10.39 1.21
C GLU A 141 10.74 11.42 2.27
N GLY A 142 10.80 10.99 3.55
CA GLY A 142 10.54 11.82 4.71
C GLY A 142 11.80 12.36 5.35
N GLY A 143 11.70 13.50 6.05
CA GLY A 143 12.79 14.10 6.81
C GLY A 143 12.69 13.84 8.31
N SER A 144 11.48 13.80 8.89
CA SER A 144 11.22 13.55 10.31
C SER A 144 10.15 12.51 10.53
N PHE A 145 10.43 11.58 11.45
CA PHE A 145 9.53 10.49 11.85
C PHE A 145 9.33 10.47 13.37
N ALA A 146 9.60 11.58 14.05
CA ALA A 146 9.45 11.66 15.49
C ALA A 146 7.95 11.72 15.86
N PHE A 147 7.60 11.11 16.98
CA PHE A 147 6.24 11.16 17.50
C PHE A 147 5.87 12.58 17.90
N GLY A 148 4.73 13.03 17.42
CA GLY A 148 4.21 14.39 17.68
C GLY A 148 4.74 15.47 16.74
N ASP A 149 5.69 15.15 15.86
CA ASP A 149 6.09 16.09 14.80
C ASP A 149 4.94 16.28 13.80
N PRO A 150 4.77 17.49 13.25
CA PRO A 150 3.87 17.71 12.13
C PRO A 150 4.45 17.17 10.82
N LEU A 151 3.59 16.95 9.84
CA LEU A 151 4.00 16.72 8.45
C LEU A 151 4.84 17.92 7.97
N SER A 152 6.00 17.65 7.38
CA SER A 152 6.89 18.71 6.92
C SER A 152 6.37 19.37 5.63
N PRO A 153 6.62 20.67 5.43
CA PRO A 153 6.16 21.39 4.22
C PRO A 153 6.72 20.82 2.91
N VAL A 154 7.91 20.24 2.93
CA VAL A 154 8.53 19.64 1.75
C VAL A 154 7.83 18.33 1.36
N VAL A 155 7.45 17.50 2.34
CA VAL A 155 6.68 16.27 2.11
C VAL A 155 5.24 16.61 1.75
N ASP A 156 4.66 17.63 2.36
CA ASP A 156 3.33 18.15 1.99
C ASP A 156 3.26 18.54 0.50
N THR A 157 4.28 19.25 0.00
CA THR A 157 4.42 19.56 -1.43
C THR A 157 4.62 18.32 -2.30
N ALA A 158 5.37 17.32 -1.80
CA ALA A 158 5.58 16.07 -2.52
C ALA A 158 4.29 15.25 -2.63
N ILE A 159 3.42 15.29 -1.62
CA ILE A 159 2.11 14.65 -1.66
C ILE A 159 1.27 15.21 -2.81
N GLU A 160 1.29 16.51 -3.11
CA GLU A 160 0.54 17.05 -4.25
C GLU A 160 1.03 16.50 -5.59
N ARG A 161 2.35 16.33 -5.75
CA ARG A 161 2.92 15.69 -6.94
C ARG A 161 2.55 14.21 -7.03
N ALA A 162 2.57 13.50 -5.90
CA ALA A 162 2.15 12.11 -5.82
C ALA A 162 0.65 11.95 -6.14
N LEU A 163 -0.20 12.86 -5.66
CA LEU A 163 -1.63 12.90 -6.00
C LEU A 163 -1.86 13.02 -7.50
N GLU A 164 -1.08 13.84 -8.19
CA GLU A 164 -1.21 13.99 -9.63
C GLU A 164 -0.87 12.67 -10.35
N ILE A 165 0.20 11.96 -9.93
CA ILE A 165 0.56 10.64 -10.45
C ILE A 165 -0.58 9.63 -10.24
N VAL A 166 -1.17 9.63 -9.04
CA VAL A 166 -2.29 8.72 -8.71
C VAL A 166 -3.52 9.03 -9.56
N ARG A 167 -3.88 10.32 -9.72
CA ARG A 167 -5.01 10.74 -10.56
C ARG A 167 -4.84 10.33 -12.02
N GLN A 168 -3.64 10.49 -12.56
CA GLN A 168 -3.34 10.04 -13.95
C GLN A 168 -3.50 8.53 -14.08
N ARG A 169 -3.07 7.75 -13.08
CA ARG A 169 -3.26 6.29 -13.06
C ARG A 169 -4.74 5.91 -13.00
N ILE A 170 -5.54 6.60 -12.20
CA ILE A 170 -7.00 6.42 -12.15
C ILE A 170 -7.64 6.72 -13.51
N ALA A 171 -7.28 7.84 -14.12
CA ALA A 171 -7.82 8.26 -15.42
C ALA A 171 -7.49 7.26 -16.52
N SER A 172 -6.25 6.76 -16.59
CA SER A 172 -5.84 5.77 -17.59
C SER A 172 -6.59 4.44 -17.49
N LEU A 173 -6.97 4.03 -16.26
CA LEU A 173 -7.79 2.84 -16.06
C LEU A 173 -9.24 3.06 -16.44
N ALA A 174 -9.78 4.25 -16.22
CA ALA A 174 -11.13 4.59 -16.63
C ALA A 174 -11.30 4.53 -18.16
N GLU A 175 -10.30 5.00 -18.91
CA GLU A 175 -10.29 4.97 -20.38
C GLU A 175 -10.14 3.55 -20.96
N SER A 176 -9.42 2.67 -20.27
CA SER A 176 -9.16 1.28 -20.72
C SER A 176 -10.32 0.33 -20.50
N GLY A 177 -11.36 0.73 -19.83
CA GLY A 177 -12.50 -0.11 -19.44
C GLY A 177 -13.78 0.11 -20.24
N ASP A 178 -13.78 0.99 -21.23
CA ASP A 178 -14.92 1.29 -22.10
C ASP A 178 -14.91 0.51 -23.44
N ASP A 179 -14.01 -0.48 -23.61
CA ASP A 179 -13.97 -1.40 -24.75
C ASP A 179 -14.59 -2.81 -24.36
#